data_0bc723ecb920428e5e8958251cfb6470
#
_entry.id   0bc723ecb920428e5e8958251cfb6470
#
_cell.length_a   1.000
_cell.length_b   1.000
_cell.length_c   1.000
_cell.angle_alpha   90.00
_cell.angle_beta   90.00
_cell.angle_gamma   90.00
#
_symmetry.space_group_name_H-M   'P 1'
#
loop_
_entity.id
_entity.type
_entity.pdbx_description
1 polymer ?
#
loop_
_entity_poly.entity_id
_entity_poly.type
_entity_poly.pdbx_seq_one_letter_code
_entity_poly.pdbx_strand_id
1 'polypeptide(L)'
;MNIFGRITAVSGKRSGIFEDSVSATATTAELSDAKDRKSVYQKPIALTPGTYKVDVVVRDVKSGKKGIVNLGFVVPRYDEKKLSTSSLVLASKLRVTNEGDIGGQFVIGNAKVIPNLSGIYKQGQEVGLYLQVYNAEIDQTTLRPAVDVDYVLTKDGKELLRQKEDWGGLSDSGQRLTLARLLPTTSMALGDYELKVLIKDRVGGQTIENKGRFTITN
;
A
#
# COMPACT_ATOMS: atom_id res chain seq x y z
N MET A 1 -23.69 -1.96 5.57
CA MET A 1 -23.46 -0.93 4.52
C MET A 1 -23.33 -1.65 3.19
N ASN A 2 -23.96 -1.13 2.14
CA ASN A 2 -23.75 -1.61 0.78
C ASN A 2 -22.80 -0.66 0.05
N ILE A 3 -21.86 -1.24 -0.67
CA ILE A 3 -20.85 -0.52 -1.45
C ILE A 3 -21.06 -0.91 -2.91
N PHE A 4 -21.25 0.08 -3.76
CA PHE A 4 -21.32 -0.10 -5.21
C PHE A 4 -20.24 0.73 -5.87
N GLY A 5 -19.51 0.15 -6.81
CA GLY A 5 -18.48 0.87 -7.57
C GLY A 5 -18.58 0.60 -9.06
N ARG A 6 -18.41 1.66 -9.87
CA ARG A 6 -18.36 1.58 -11.32
C ARG A 6 -17.06 2.21 -11.81
N ILE A 7 -16.30 1.45 -12.61
CA ILE A 7 -15.06 1.91 -13.24
C ILE A 7 -15.33 2.14 -14.73
N THR A 8 -14.97 3.32 -15.19
CA THR A 8 -15.13 3.75 -16.57
C THR A 8 -13.79 4.25 -17.11
N ALA A 9 -13.37 3.77 -18.26
CA ALA A 9 -12.21 4.33 -18.96
C ALA A 9 -12.52 5.76 -19.45
N VAL A 10 -11.49 6.59 -19.65
CA VAL A 10 -11.66 7.95 -20.18
C VAL A 10 -12.38 7.96 -21.55
N SER A 11 -12.25 6.87 -22.32
CA SER A 11 -13.01 6.66 -23.56
C SER A 11 -14.53 6.49 -23.38
N GLY A 12 -15.01 6.47 -22.13
CA GLY A 12 -16.42 6.20 -21.81
C GLY A 12 -16.77 4.72 -21.68
N LYS A 13 -15.85 3.80 -22.03
CA LYS A 13 -16.08 2.35 -21.93
C LYS A 13 -16.14 1.93 -20.47
N ARG A 14 -17.20 1.21 -20.07
CA ARG A 14 -17.29 0.58 -18.76
C ARG A 14 -16.25 -0.53 -18.66
N SER A 15 -15.40 -0.47 -17.64
CA SER A 15 -14.26 -1.39 -17.44
C SER A 15 -14.41 -2.26 -16.22
N GLY A 16 -15.34 -1.96 -15.32
CA GLY A 16 -15.62 -2.80 -14.17
C GLY A 16 -16.81 -2.31 -13.34
N ILE A 17 -17.45 -3.23 -12.65
CA ILE A 17 -18.46 -2.98 -11.63
C ILE A 17 -18.14 -3.90 -10.47
N PHE A 18 -18.31 -3.41 -9.25
CA PHE A 18 -18.28 -4.24 -8.06
C PHE A 18 -19.40 -3.83 -7.09
N GLU A 19 -19.90 -4.79 -6.38
CA GLU A 19 -20.91 -4.61 -5.37
C GLU A 19 -20.56 -5.51 -4.18
N ASP A 20 -20.57 -4.94 -2.99
CA ASP A 20 -20.28 -5.66 -1.75
C ASP A 20 -21.18 -5.17 -0.62
N SER A 21 -21.47 -6.07 0.31
CA SER A 21 -22.14 -5.76 1.57
C SER A 21 -21.17 -5.96 2.72
N VAL A 22 -20.94 -4.89 3.49
CA VAL A 22 -20.08 -4.91 4.66
C VAL A 22 -20.91 -4.71 5.91
N SER A 23 -20.80 -5.64 6.85
CA SER A 23 -21.43 -5.54 8.19
C SER A 23 -20.33 -5.32 9.23
N ALA A 24 -20.56 -4.38 10.14
CA ALA A 24 -19.78 -4.21 11.36
C ALA A 24 -20.73 -4.45 12.55
N THR A 25 -20.33 -5.33 13.44
CA THR A 25 -21.01 -5.57 14.70
C THR A 25 -20.23 -4.90 15.82
N ALA A 26 -20.95 -4.23 16.72
CA ALA A 26 -20.38 -3.67 17.94
C ALA A 26 -21.33 -4.02 19.09
N THR A 27 -20.77 -4.28 20.26
CA THR A 27 -21.55 -4.39 21.49
C THR A 27 -22.12 -3.03 21.89
N THR A 28 -23.13 -3.00 22.75
CA THR A 28 -23.71 -1.73 23.23
C THR A 28 -22.68 -0.82 23.89
N ALA A 29 -21.70 -1.40 24.58
CA ALA A 29 -20.61 -0.66 25.24
C ALA A 29 -19.62 -0.04 24.24
N GLU A 30 -19.44 -0.67 23.06
CA GLU A 30 -18.51 -0.20 22.02
C GLU A 30 -19.20 0.71 20.99
N LEU A 31 -20.49 0.95 21.12
CA LEU A 31 -21.28 1.64 20.08
C LEU A 31 -20.87 3.11 19.89
N SER A 32 -20.47 3.79 20.95
CA SER A 32 -19.94 5.17 20.88
C SER A 32 -18.66 5.22 20.07
N ASP A 33 -17.70 4.37 20.43
CA ASP A 33 -16.39 4.32 19.78
C ASP A 33 -16.48 3.78 18.34
N ALA A 34 -17.41 2.86 18.09
CA ALA A 34 -17.63 2.29 16.77
C ALA A 34 -18.18 3.32 15.76
N LYS A 35 -18.92 4.36 16.23
CA LYS A 35 -19.45 5.42 15.36
C LYS A 35 -18.35 6.32 14.80
N ASP A 36 -17.29 6.54 15.57
CA ASP A 36 -16.18 7.41 15.19
C ASP A 36 -15.02 6.64 14.52
N ARG A 37 -15.11 5.31 14.55
CA ARG A 37 -14.09 4.44 13.98
C ARG A 37 -14.14 4.44 12.46
N LYS A 38 -13.04 4.87 11.83
CA LYS A 38 -12.86 4.78 10.37
C LYS A 38 -12.61 3.32 9.98
N SER A 39 -13.32 2.85 8.96
CA SER A 39 -13.14 1.53 8.37
C SER A 39 -12.48 1.63 7.00
N VAL A 40 -11.59 0.72 6.69
CA VAL A 40 -10.96 0.62 5.38
C VAL A 40 -11.59 -0.54 4.62
N TYR A 41 -12.03 -0.26 3.40
CA TYR A 41 -12.51 -1.25 2.45
C TYR A 41 -11.51 -1.39 1.31
N GLN A 42 -11.19 -2.63 0.96
CA GLN A 42 -10.29 -2.96 -0.14
C GLN A 42 -10.95 -3.93 -1.11
N LYS A 43 -10.80 -3.68 -2.40
CA LYS A 43 -11.26 -4.56 -3.48
C LYS A 43 -10.19 -4.69 -4.54
N PRO A 44 -9.66 -5.88 -4.82
CA PRO A 44 -8.76 -6.11 -5.96
C PRO A 44 -9.58 -6.12 -7.25
N ILE A 45 -9.10 -5.39 -8.25
CA ILE A 45 -9.73 -5.29 -9.57
C ILE A 45 -8.63 -5.35 -10.62
N ALA A 46 -8.77 -6.26 -11.58
CA ALA A 46 -7.86 -6.36 -12.71
C ALA A 46 -8.27 -5.36 -13.80
N LEU A 47 -7.36 -4.47 -14.17
CA LEU A 47 -7.55 -3.48 -15.23
C LEU A 47 -6.35 -3.47 -16.18
N THR A 48 -6.60 -3.22 -17.44
CA THR A 48 -5.52 -2.97 -18.42
C THR A 48 -4.92 -1.58 -18.19
N PRO A 49 -3.66 -1.34 -18.59
CA PRO A 49 -3.07 0.01 -18.52
C PRO A 49 -3.93 1.06 -19.20
N GLY A 50 -4.14 2.19 -18.51
CA GLY A 50 -5.00 3.27 -19.01
C GLY A 50 -5.43 4.25 -17.93
N THR A 51 -6.20 5.25 -18.32
CA THR A 51 -6.78 6.25 -17.43
C THR A 51 -8.25 5.94 -17.17
N TYR A 52 -8.64 5.95 -15.92
CA TYR A 52 -9.96 5.53 -15.46
C TYR A 52 -10.55 6.53 -14.48
N LYS A 53 -11.87 6.47 -14.39
CA LYS A 53 -12.68 7.08 -13.35
C LYS A 53 -13.38 5.97 -12.58
N VAL A 54 -13.39 6.06 -11.26
CA VAL A 54 -14.24 5.23 -10.40
C VAL A 54 -15.28 6.10 -9.70
N ASP A 55 -16.53 5.68 -9.80
CA ASP A 55 -17.65 6.21 -9.05
C ASP A 55 -18.02 5.19 -7.96
N VAL A 56 -17.91 5.56 -6.69
CA VAL A 56 -18.23 4.70 -5.55
C VAL A 56 -19.41 5.28 -4.80
N VAL A 57 -20.42 4.46 -4.55
CA VAL A 57 -21.59 4.79 -3.72
C VAL A 57 -21.58 3.88 -2.50
N VAL A 58 -21.62 4.46 -1.33
CA VAL A 58 -21.78 3.75 -0.06
C VAL A 58 -23.15 4.09 0.51
N ARG A 59 -23.94 3.08 0.86
CA ARG A 59 -25.26 3.25 1.47
C ARG A 59 -25.32 2.55 2.82
N ASP A 60 -25.69 3.30 3.84
CA ASP A 60 -26.09 2.72 5.11
C ASP A 60 -27.49 2.12 4.98
N VAL A 61 -27.61 0.81 5.17
CA VAL A 61 -28.89 0.08 5.00
C VAL A 61 -29.92 0.48 6.06
N LYS A 62 -29.46 0.80 7.29
CA LYS A 62 -30.37 1.16 8.40
C LYS A 62 -30.91 2.58 8.28
N SER A 63 -30.04 3.54 8.06
CA SER A 63 -30.43 4.95 8.00
C SER A 63 -30.84 5.43 6.59
N GLY A 64 -30.54 4.65 5.55
CA GLY A 64 -30.71 5.02 4.16
C GLY A 64 -29.77 6.10 3.66
N LYS A 65 -28.88 6.64 4.50
CA LYS A 65 -27.90 7.66 4.13
C LYS A 65 -26.94 7.14 3.06
N LYS A 66 -26.54 8.01 2.16
CA LYS A 66 -25.61 7.69 1.06
C LYS A 66 -24.42 8.63 1.06
N GLY A 67 -23.24 8.09 0.76
CA GLY A 67 -22.04 8.84 0.41
C GLY A 67 -21.61 8.48 -1.01
N ILE A 68 -21.12 9.46 -1.76
CA ILE A 68 -20.66 9.28 -3.15
C ILE A 68 -19.26 9.85 -3.24
N VAL A 69 -18.35 9.10 -3.87
CA VAL A 69 -16.98 9.50 -4.16
C VAL A 69 -16.69 9.24 -5.64
N ASN A 70 -16.07 10.23 -6.29
CA ASN A 70 -15.62 10.12 -7.67
C ASN A 70 -14.12 10.38 -7.70
N LEU A 71 -13.34 9.45 -8.26
CA LEU A 71 -11.89 9.54 -8.34
C LEU A 71 -11.41 9.19 -9.75
N GLY A 72 -10.48 10.00 -10.26
CA GLY A 72 -9.69 9.64 -11.44
C GLY A 72 -8.40 8.95 -11.01
N PHE A 73 -7.96 7.94 -11.77
CA PHE A 73 -6.69 7.27 -11.54
C PHE A 73 -6.11 6.71 -12.83
N VAL A 74 -4.81 6.45 -12.81
CA VAL A 74 -4.07 5.88 -13.93
C VAL A 74 -3.56 4.49 -13.52
N VAL A 75 -3.84 3.50 -14.36
CA VAL A 75 -3.19 2.18 -14.30
C VAL A 75 -1.94 2.26 -15.18
N PRO A 76 -0.74 2.19 -14.61
CA PRO A 76 0.49 2.33 -15.38
C PRO A 76 0.69 1.14 -16.32
N ARG A 77 1.41 1.41 -17.42
CA ARG A 77 1.97 0.34 -18.24
C ARG A 77 3.36 0.01 -17.70
N TYR A 78 3.55 -1.20 -17.24
CA TYR A 78 4.87 -1.69 -16.88
C TYR A 78 5.58 -2.20 -18.14
N ASP A 79 6.79 -1.70 -18.35
CA ASP A 79 7.69 -2.17 -19.41
C ASP A 79 8.59 -3.26 -18.80
N GLU A 80 8.59 -4.45 -19.35
CA GLU A 80 9.36 -5.59 -18.83
C GLU A 80 10.88 -5.36 -18.82
N LYS A 81 11.37 -4.36 -19.57
CA LYS A 81 12.79 -3.97 -19.61
C LYS A 81 13.15 -2.85 -18.66
N LYS A 82 12.19 -2.36 -17.89
CA LYS A 82 12.42 -1.22 -16.97
C LYS A 82 12.15 -1.63 -15.54
N LEU A 83 13.13 -1.32 -14.69
CA LEU A 83 12.92 -1.38 -13.25
C LEU A 83 11.68 -0.56 -12.88
N SER A 84 10.75 -1.15 -12.18
CA SER A 84 9.50 -0.51 -11.81
C SER A 84 9.03 -0.99 -10.44
N THR A 85 8.07 -0.28 -9.85
CA THR A 85 7.54 -0.61 -8.52
C THR A 85 6.03 -0.50 -8.49
N SER A 86 5.41 -1.17 -7.51
CA SER A 86 4.06 -0.82 -7.08
C SER A 86 4.05 0.57 -6.42
N SER A 87 2.87 1.06 -6.07
CA SER A 87 2.77 2.17 -5.13
C SER A 87 3.34 1.77 -3.77
N LEU A 88 4.04 2.70 -3.10
CA LEU A 88 4.46 2.54 -1.72
C LEU A 88 3.22 2.61 -0.82
N VAL A 89 2.99 1.57 -0.03
CA VAL A 89 1.90 1.52 0.95
C VAL A 89 2.48 1.73 2.35
N LEU A 90 2.04 2.79 3.03
CA LEU A 90 2.24 2.96 4.46
C LEU A 90 1.06 2.30 5.19
N ALA A 91 1.36 1.33 6.05
CA ALA A 91 0.36 0.47 6.66
C ALA A 91 0.29 0.68 8.17
N SER A 92 -0.93 0.60 8.71
CA SER A 92 -1.18 0.54 10.15
C SER A 92 -0.95 -0.86 10.72
N LYS A 93 -0.97 -1.88 9.86
CA LYS A 93 -0.65 -3.26 10.21
C LYS A 93 0.03 -3.96 9.05
N LEU A 94 1.18 -4.51 9.32
CA LEU A 94 1.96 -5.29 8.36
C LEU A 94 2.50 -6.54 9.07
N ARG A 95 2.22 -7.72 8.51
CA ARG A 95 2.77 -8.99 9.00
C ARG A 95 2.76 -10.04 7.90
N VAL A 96 3.53 -11.08 8.07
CA VAL A 96 3.44 -12.28 7.23
C VAL A 96 2.06 -12.91 7.40
N THR A 97 1.51 -13.43 6.31
CA THR A 97 0.24 -14.18 6.34
C THR A 97 0.40 -15.53 7.04
N ASN A 98 -0.68 -15.99 7.62
CA ASN A 98 -0.83 -17.36 8.13
C ASN A 98 -1.96 -18.09 7.37
N GLU A 99 -2.19 -19.35 7.66
CA GLU A 99 -3.21 -20.16 6.98
C GLU A 99 -4.61 -19.55 7.05
N GLY A 100 -4.97 -18.91 8.17
CA GLY A 100 -6.27 -18.24 8.35
C GLY A 100 -6.44 -16.95 7.55
N ASP A 101 -5.39 -16.44 6.92
CA ASP A 101 -5.46 -15.23 6.09
C ASP A 101 -5.70 -15.55 4.60
N ILE A 102 -5.57 -16.81 4.18
CA ILE A 102 -5.67 -17.21 2.77
C ILE A 102 -7.06 -16.85 2.22
N GLY A 103 -7.08 -16.07 1.13
CA GLY A 103 -8.32 -15.55 0.53
C GLY A 103 -8.99 -14.43 1.32
N GLY A 104 -8.39 -13.98 2.44
CA GLY A 104 -8.89 -12.90 3.27
C GLY A 104 -8.63 -11.51 2.69
N GLN A 105 -9.26 -10.50 3.31
CA GLN A 105 -9.03 -9.10 2.94
C GLN A 105 -7.62 -8.64 3.37
N PHE A 106 -7.09 -7.66 2.64
CA PHE A 106 -5.79 -7.04 2.89
C PHE A 106 -4.59 -8.00 2.75
N VAL A 107 -4.75 -9.09 2.03
CA VAL A 107 -3.66 -10.01 1.70
C VAL A 107 -3.08 -9.66 0.34
N ILE A 108 -1.77 -9.42 0.28
CA ILE A 108 -1.01 -9.13 -0.93
C ILE A 108 0.21 -10.05 -0.94
N GLY A 109 0.23 -11.04 -1.81
CA GLY A 109 1.26 -12.08 -1.79
C GLY A 109 1.23 -12.85 -0.48
N ASN A 110 2.36 -12.86 0.24
CA ASN A 110 2.53 -13.49 1.55
C ASN A 110 2.42 -12.51 2.73
N ALA A 111 1.92 -11.30 2.51
CA ALA A 111 1.80 -10.27 3.53
C ALA A 111 0.34 -9.85 3.75
N LYS A 112 -0.02 -9.64 5.01
CA LYS A 112 -1.24 -8.93 5.40
C LYS A 112 -0.90 -7.46 5.60
N VAL A 113 -1.47 -6.61 4.75
CA VAL A 113 -1.13 -5.18 4.65
C VAL A 113 -2.41 -4.36 4.83
N ILE A 114 -2.62 -3.76 6.00
CA ILE A 114 -3.74 -2.85 6.23
C ILE A 114 -3.24 -1.42 6.04
N PRO A 115 -3.59 -0.73 4.95
CA PRO A 115 -3.07 0.60 4.67
C PRO A 115 -3.58 1.62 5.70
N ASN A 116 -2.73 2.57 6.06
CA ASN A 116 -3.10 3.75 6.81
C ASN A 116 -3.39 4.90 5.84
N LEU A 117 -4.66 5.09 5.50
CA LEU A 117 -5.09 6.10 4.54
C LEU A 117 -5.05 7.53 5.11
N SER A 118 -4.97 7.67 6.44
CA SER A 118 -4.85 9.00 7.08
C SER A 118 -3.42 9.51 7.09
N GLY A 119 -2.44 8.62 6.98
CA GLY A 119 -1.04 8.95 7.18
C GLY A 119 -0.68 9.32 8.64
N ILE A 120 -1.62 9.21 9.58
CA ILE A 120 -1.40 9.59 10.99
C ILE A 120 -1.13 8.34 11.82
N TYR A 121 -0.08 8.37 12.61
CA TYR A 121 0.32 7.31 13.55
C TYR A 121 0.48 7.91 14.94
N LYS A 122 0.07 7.18 15.96
CA LYS A 122 0.38 7.53 17.35
C LYS A 122 1.81 7.10 17.69
N GLN A 123 2.49 7.89 18.52
CA GLN A 123 3.81 7.52 19.01
C GLN A 123 3.75 6.14 19.71
N GLY A 124 4.71 5.29 19.41
CA GLY A 124 4.72 3.89 19.86
C GLY A 124 4.05 2.90 18.92
N GLN A 125 3.29 3.35 17.91
CA GLN A 125 2.84 2.48 16.83
C GLN A 125 3.98 2.21 15.84
N GLU A 126 3.83 1.14 15.05
CA GLU A 126 4.75 0.85 13.95
C GLU A 126 4.20 1.40 12.64
N VAL A 127 5.04 2.03 11.85
CA VAL A 127 4.75 2.37 10.46
C VAL A 127 5.15 1.19 9.59
N GLY A 128 4.16 0.47 9.06
CA GLY A 128 4.41 -0.59 8.09
C GLY A 128 4.74 0.00 6.73
N LEU A 129 5.77 -0.51 6.08
CA LEU A 129 6.15 -0.17 4.71
C LEU A 129 6.01 -1.41 3.85
N TYR A 130 5.24 -1.31 2.76
CA TYR A 130 5.08 -2.35 1.78
C TYR A 130 5.25 -1.81 0.36
N LEU A 131 6.09 -2.46 -0.42
CA LEU A 131 6.40 -2.10 -1.80
C LEU A 131 6.80 -3.36 -2.57
N GLN A 132 6.35 -3.49 -3.80
CA GLN A 132 6.84 -4.52 -4.72
C GLN A 132 7.73 -3.88 -5.78
N VAL A 133 8.83 -4.56 -6.11
CA VAL A 133 9.76 -4.18 -7.17
C VAL A 133 9.64 -5.21 -8.29
N TYR A 134 9.59 -4.73 -9.52
CA TYR A 134 9.41 -5.53 -10.71
C TYR A 134 10.57 -5.31 -11.68
N ASN A 135 10.92 -6.34 -12.42
CA ASN A 135 11.85 -6.31 -13.55
C ASN A 135 13.28 -5.87 -13.16
N ALA A 136 13.72 -6.18 -11.93
CA ALA A 136 15.12 -6.11 -11.60
C ALA A 136 15.89 -7.19 -12.39
N GLU A 137 17.02 -6.85 -12.97
CA GLU A 137 17.79 -7.79 -13.77
C GLU A 137 18.43 -8.87 -12.91
N ILE A 138 18.53 -10.07 -13.48
CA ILE A 138 19.07 -11.25 -12.80
C ILE A 138 20.58 -11.32 -13.02
N ASP A 139 21.32 -11.36 -11.94
CA ASP A 139 22.76 -11.66 -11.96
C ASP A 139 22.98 -13.11 -12.46
N GLN A 140 23.73 -13.25 -13.52
CA GLN A 140 23.94 -14.52 -14.20
C GLN A 140 24.78 -15.53 -13.37
N THR A 141 25.49 -15.03 -12.37
CA THR A 141 26.29 -15.88 -11.46
C THR A 141 25.45 -16.46 -10.34
N THR A 142 24.61 -15.61 -9.72
CA THR A 142 23.79 -16.00 -8.56
C THR A 142 22.40 -16.48 -8.97
N LEU A 143 21.98 -16.23 -10.21
CA LEU A 143 20.63 -16.45 -10.75
C LEU A 143 19.54 -15.76 -9.93
N ARG A 144 19.88 -14.61 -9.33
CA ARG A 144 18.99 -13.80 -8.48
C ARG A 144 19.08 -12.33 -8.87
N PRO A 145 18.03 -11.56 -8.64
CA PRO A 145 18.11 -10.10 -8.74
C PRO A 145 19.12 -9.55 -7.73
N ALA A 146 19.90 -8.56 -8.13
CA ALA A 146 20.89 -7.90 -7.29
C ALA A 146 20.47 -6.45 -7.06
N VAL A 147 19.76 -6.19 -5.98
CA VAL A 147 19.13 -4.89 -5.69
C VAL A 147 19.63 -4.33 -4.37
N ASP A 148 20.09 -3.07 -4.37
CA ASP A 148 20.35 -2.29 -3.17
C ASP A 148 19.14 -1.41 -2.84
N VAL A 149 18.77 -1.33 -1.57
CA VAL A 149 17.69 -0.48 -1.10
C VAL A 149 18.17 0.45 0.00
N ASP A 150 17.97 1.76 -0.20
CA ASP A 150 18.21 2.77 0.81
C ASP A 150 16.86 3.29 1.33
N TYR A 151 16.62 3.15 2.62
CA TYR A 151 15.51 3.78 3.33
C TYR A 151 16.02 5.08 3.95
N VAL A 152 15.46 6.20 3.56
CA VAL A 152 15.85 7.52 4.04
C VAL A 152 14.66 8.18 4.71
N LEU A 153 14.78 8.43 6.00
CA LEU A 153 13.76 9.13 6.80
C LEU A 153 14.20 10.57 6.99
N THR A 154 13.33 11.51 6.64
CA THR A 154 13.57 12.95 6.83
C THR A 154 12.46 13.58 7.65
N LYS A 155 12.81 14.62 8.42
CA LYS A 155 11.89 15.51 9.12
C LYS A 155 12.36 16.94 8.90
N ASP A 156 11.45 17.85 8.59
CA ASP A 156 11.76 19.25 8.32
C ASP A 156 12.89 19.44 7.30
N GLY A 157 12.95 18.56 6.29
CA GLY A 157 13.96 18.55 5.24
C GLY A 157 15.34 18.04 5.68
N LYS A 158 15.53 17.63 6.94
CA LYS A 158 16.77 17.04 7.44
C LYS A 158 16.68 15.53 7.48
N GLU A 159 17.73 14.87 6.99
CA GLU A 159 17.88 13.42 7.10
C GLU A 159 18.11 13.02 8.55
N LEU A 160 17.27 12.15 9.09
CA LEU A 160 17.36 11.62 10.45
C LEU A 160 17.95 10.21 10.48
N LEU A 161 17.63 9.42 9.47
CA LEU A 161 18.04 8.02 9.38
C LEU A 161 18.24 7.64 7.92
N ARG A 162 19.33 6.91 7.66
CA ARG A 162 19.55 6.18 6.41
C ARG A 162 19.90 4.76 6.73
N GLN A 163 19.09 3.83 6.28
CA GLN A 163 19.34 2.41 6.39
C GLN A 163 19.53 1.80 5.01
N LYS A 164 20.64 1.11 4.81
CA LYS A 164 20.90 0.36 3.58
C LYS A 164 20.60 -1.10 3.78
N GLU A 165 20.08 -1.72 2.77
CA GLU A 165 19.79 -3.14 2.75
C GLU A 165 20.27 -3.75 1.43
N ASP A 166 21.08 -4.79 1.54
CA ASP A 166 21.46 -5.63 0.41
C ASP A 166 20.43 -6.76 0.28
N TRP A 167 19.86 -6.85 -0.89
CA TRP A 167 18.81 -7.81 -1.19
C TRP A 167 19.34 -9.14 -1.75
N GLY A 168 20.34 -9.68 -1.14
CA GLY A 168 20.81 -11.03 -1.46
C GLY A 168 19.88 -12.16 -1.03
N GLY A 169 18.83 -11.88 -0.25
CA GLY A 169 18.02 -12.91 0.42
C GLY A 169 16.50 -12.80 0.32
N LEU A 170 15.97 -11.71 -0.17
CA LEU A 170 14.53 -11.44 -0.16
C LEU A 170 13.91 -11.68 -1.54
N SER A 171 13.98 -12.89 -2.04
CA SER A 171 13.31 -13.18 -3.30
C SER A 171 11.91 -13.69 -3.08
N ASP A 172 10.97 -13.01 -3.66
CA ASP A 172 9.70 -13.56 -4.06
C ASP A 172 9.86 -14.40 -5.34
N SER A 173 8.82 -15.03 -5.79
CA SER A 173 8.84 -15.83 -7.00
C SER A 173 9.24 -14.99 -8.24
N GLY A 174 10.32 -15.35 -8.88
CA GLY A 174 10.77 -14.79 -10.16
C GLY A 174 11.37 -13.38 -10.05
N GLN A 175 10.99 -12.49 -10.97
CA GLN A 175 11.50 -11.11 -11.06
C GLN A 175 10.76 -10.11 -10.16
N ARG A 176 9.88 -10.58 -9.28
CA ARG A 176 9.16 -9.76 -8.33
C ARG A 176 9.77 -9.88 -6.96
N LEU A 177 10.12 -8.76 -6.37
CA LEU A 177 10.67 -8.66 -5.03
C LEU A 177 9.69 -7.89 -4.14
N THR A 178 9.50 -8.33 -2.90
CA THR A 178 8.60 -7.67 -1.95
C THR A 178 9.37 -7.07 -0.79
N LEU A 179 9.29 -5.75 -0.65
CA LEU A 179 9.77 -5.00 0.51
C LEU A 179 8.66 -4.92 1.54
N ALA A 180 8.87 -5.50 2.70
CA ALA A 180 7.98 -5.42 3.84
C ALA A 180 8.81 -5.10 5.09
N ARG A 181 8.65 -3.88 5.64
CA ARG A 181 9.43 -3.40 6.79
C ARG A 181 8.52 -2.71 7.79
N LEU A 182 8.90 -2.80 9.05
CA LEU A 182 8.27 -2.09 10.16
C LEU A 182 9.26 -1.03 10.67
N LEU A 183 8.79 0.19 10.78
CA LEU A 183 9.52 1.31 11.36
C LEU A 183 8.91 1.64 12.72
N PRO A 184 9.63 1.37 13.83
CA PRO A 184 9.14 1.71 15.17
C PRO A 184 9.17 3.22 15.38
N THR A 185 8.10 3.77 15.98
CA THR A 185 7.99 5.21 16.22
C THR A 185 8.25 5.61 17.68
N THR A 186 8.62 4.68 18.53
CA THR A 186 8.75 4.90 19.99
C THR A 186 9.73 6.04 20.34
N SER A 187 10.83 6.15 19.61
CA SER A 187 11.85 7.20 19.81
C SER A 187 11.70 8.40 18.87
N MET A 188 10.67 8.41 18.03
CA MET A 188 10.46 9.49 17.07
C MET A 188 9.72 10.65 17.72
N ALA A 189 10.18 11.88 17.43
CA ALA A 189 9.50 13.08 17.88
C ALA A 189 8.17 13.29 17.13
N LEU A 190 7.23 13.99 17.72
CA LEU A 190 5.96 14.35 17.06
C LEU A 190 6.22 15.23 15.84
N GLY A 191 5.36 15.11 14.82
CA GLY A 191 5.40 15.93 13.60
C GLY A 191 5.45 15.14 12.31
N ASP A 192 5.75 15.83 11.22
CA ASP A 192 5.66 15.31 9.87
C ASP A 192 6.98 14.70 9.40
N TYR A 193 6.87 13.56 8.74
CA TYR A 193 7.99 12.78 8.22
C TYR A 193 7.80 12.45 6.74
N GLU A 194 8.91 12.43 6.00
CA GLU A 194 8.96 11.85 4.66
C GLU A 194 9.90 10.65 4.66
N LEU A 195 9.39 9.52 4.19
CA LEU A 195 10.16 8.32 3.95
C LEU A 195 10.42 8.19 2.46
N LYS A 196 11.68 8.08 2.06
CA LYS A 196 12.12 7.76 0.71
C LYS A 196 12.65 6.34 0.67
N VAL A 197 12.31 5.61 -0.38
CA VAL A 197 12.84 4.30 -0.68
C VAL A 197 13.53 4.39 -2.03
N LEU A 198 14.85 4.33 -2.02
CA LEU A 198 15.70 4.35 -3.22
C LEU A 198 16.07 2.91 -3.54
N ILE A 199 15.81 2.47 -4.74
CA ILE A 199 16.04 1.11 -5.19
C ILE A 199 16.99 1.17 -6.38
N LYS A 200 18.14 0.52 -6.27
CA LYS A 200 19.14 0.44 -7.31
C LYS A 200 19.32 -1.01 -7.75
N ASP A 201 19.05 -1.27 -9.00
CA ASP A 201 19.40 -2.51 -9.67
C ASP A 201 20.88 -2.47 -10.03
N ARG A 202 21.68 -3.35 -9.44
CA ARG A 202 23.13 -3.40 -9.67
C ARG A 202 23.50 -3.97 -11.03
N VAL A 203 22.66 -4.83 -11.58
CA VAL A 203 22.89 -5.48 -12.88
C VAL A 203 22.46 -4.56 -14.02
N GLY A 204 21.21 -4.13 -13.99
CA GLY A 204 20.64 -3.24 -15.01
C GLY A 204 21.04 -1.78 -14.90
N GLY A 205 21.69 -1.39 -13.79
CA GLY A 205 22.16 -0.02 -13.56
C GLY A 205 21.04 1.01 -13.36
N GLN A 206 19.79 0.57 -13.29
CA GLN A 206 18.62 1.44 -13.14
C GLN A 206 18.37 1.79 -11.68
N THR A 207 17.82 2.97 -11.43
CA THR A 207 17.46 3.44 -10.09
C THR A 207 16.05 4.02 -10.11
N ILE A 208 15.26 3.70 -9.08
CA ILE A 208 13.92 4.24 -8.90
C ILE A 208 13.71 4.72 -7.46
N GLU A 209 12.94 5.77 -7.28
CA GLU A 209 12.63 6.36 -5.98
C GLU A 209 11.11 6.32 -5.73
N ASN A 210 10.74 5.92 -4.52
CA ASN A 210 9.38 6.04 -4.00
C ASN A 210 9.38 6.89 -2.73
N LYS A 211 8.28 7.64 -2.52
CA LYS A 211 8.11 8.50 -1.34
C LYS A 211 6.78 8.25 -0.68
N GLY A 212 6.79 8.30 0.65
CA GLY A 212 5.59 8.30 1.48
C GLY A 212 5.72 9.35 2.57
N ARG A 213 4.60 9.96 2.96
CA ARG A 213 4.56 10.94 4.07
C ARG A 213 3.65 10.43 5.15
N PHE A 214 4.02 10.72 6.39
CA PHE A 214 3.21 10.40 7.55
C PHE A 214 3.48 11.37 8.70
N THR A 215 2.52 11.45 9.61
CA THR A 215 2.59 12.31 10.78
C THR A 215 2.55 11.46 12.05
N ILE A 216 3.40 11.77 13.02
CA ILE A 216 3.37 11.17 14.35
C ILE A 216 2.70 12.14 15.33
N THR A 217 1.70 11.61 16.04
CA THR A 217 0.93 12.32 17.06
C THR A 217 1.01 11.61 18.42
N ASN A 218 0.49 12.25 19.47
CA ASN A 218 0.28 11.62 20.79
C ASN A 218 -0.77 10.51 20.75
#